data_de238efac00529945f5cf031dfca909f
#
_entry.id   de238efac00529945f5cf031dfca909f
#
_cell.length_a   1.000
_cell.length_b   1.000
_cell.length_c   1.000
_cell.angle_alpha   90.00
_cell.angle_beta   90.00
_cell.angle_gamma   90.00
#
_symmetry.space_group_name_H-M   'P 1'
#
loop_
_entity.id
_entity.type
_entity.pdbx_description
1 polymer ?
#
loop_
_entity_poly.entity_id
_entity_poly.type
_entity_poly.pdbx_seq_one_letter_code
_entity_poly.pdbx_strand_id
1 'polypeptide(L)'
;MLRKIRLTFAMICFVLITLLFLDFTGTLHGWFGWLAKIQFLPAVLALNVGVILFLVILTLVCGRIYCSVICPLGVFQDILAWLGRQPKKRRKLPYSYSPALSWLRYGVLGVFIIALIAGIGSLAALLAPYSAYGRIANNLFQPIWQWGHNLLAYLAERADSYAFYETDVWLKSLPTFIIAAATLAVLVVLVGRNGRTYCNTICPVGTVLGFLSRYSLFRITIDSEKCNQCSLCSRNCKAACINFKEHQIDASRCVVCMNCIEKCKHGAISYKYHPFGKPAAGKADSEQINETRRSFFTATALVAATSVLKAQEKKVDGGLAAIEDKKIPERSTPLTPPGSLSACNMAQHCTACQLCVSACPNQVLRPSADLRKLMQPEMSYERGYCRPECTKCSEVCPAGAIRPITKADKSSVQIGHAVWVKKNCIPLTDGVQCGNCARHCPTGAIQMVPSIPEDKDSPKIPVINVERCIGCGACENLCPARPFSAIYVEGHERHRII
;
A
#
# COMPACT_ATOMS: atom_id res chain seq x y z
N MET A 1 -25.86 4.31 -21.44
CA MET A 1 -25.16 5.57 -21.09
C MET A 1 -24.50 5.48 -19.71
N LEU A 2 -25.23 5.26 -18.61
CA LEU A 2 -24.71 5.23 -17.23
C LEU A 2 -23.49 4.30 -17.01
N ARG A 3 -23.50 3.08 -17.58
CA ARG A 3 -22.35 2.16 -17.47
C ARG A 3 -21.08 2.72 -18.09
N LYS A 4 -21.18 3.37 -19.26
CA LYS A 4 -20.02 3.96 -19.94
C LYS A 4 -19.42 5.08 -19.07
N ILE A 5 -20.26 5.99 -18.57
CA ILE A 5 -19.85 7.09 -17.67
C ILE A 5 -19.14 6.54 -16.43
N ARG A 6 -19.77 5.56 -15.72
CA ARG A 6 -19.15 4.93 -14.56
C ARG A 6 -17.78 4.31 -14.90
N LEU A 7 -17.67 3.60 -16.04
CA LEU A 7 -16.45 2.93 -16.43
C LEU A 7 -15.33 3.94 -16.71
N THR A 8 -15.65 5.05 -17.41
CA THR A 8 -14.67 6.12 -17.67
C THR A 8 -14.14 6.71 -16.37
N PHE A 9 -15.03 7.10 -15.43
CA PHE A 9 -14.61 7.63 -14.13
C PHE A 9 -13.79 6.62 -13.33
N ALA A 10 -14.18 5.33 -13.33
CA ALA A 10 -13.45 4.28 -12.65
C ALA A 10 -12.05 4.09 -13.21
N MET A 11 -11.88 4.14 -14.53
CA MET A 11 -10.57 4.03 -15.18
C MET A 11 -9.70 5.25 -14.88
N ILE A 12 -10.26 6.45 -14.93
CA ILE A 12 -9.53 7.68 -14.58
C ILE A 12 -9.03 7.61 -13.13
N CYS A 13 -9.92 7.32 -12.17
CA CYS A 13 -9.53 7.19 -10.76
C CYS A 13 -8.46 6.09 -10.56
N PHE A 14 -8.62 4.95 -11.21
CA PHE A 14 -7.69 3.83 -11.12
C PHE A 14 -6.30 4.19 -11.64
N VAL A 15 -6.22 4.79 -12.84
CA VAL A 15 -4.96 5.21 -13.44
C VAL A 15 -4.27 6.26 -12.59
N LEU A 16 -5.00 7.29 -12.14
CA LEU A 16 -4.43 8.35 -11.30
C LEU A 16 -3.91 7.81 -9.97
N ILE A 17 -4.66 6.93 -9.28
CA ILE A 17 -4.20 6.31 -8.04
C ILE A 17 -2.99 5.40 -8.29
N THR A 18 -2.97 4.65 -9.40
CA THR A 18 -1.81 3.82 -9.76
C THR A 18 -0.58 4.68 -10.00
N LEU A 19 -0.73 5.77 -10.74
CA LEU A 19 0.35 6.71 -11.00
C LEU A 19 0.92 7.33 -9.72
N LEU A 20 0.10 7.58 -8.68
CA LEU A 20 0.60 8.04 -7.38
C LEU A 20 1.57 7.03 -6.73
N PHE A 21 1.37 5.73 -6.93
CA PHE A 21 2.29 4.70 -6.43
C PHE A 21 3.53 4.52 -7.31
N LEU A 22 3.47 4.91 -8.58
CA LEU A 22 4.57 4.82 -9.53
C LEU A 22 5.41 6.10 -9.57
N ASP A 23 4.87 7.22 -9.08
CA ASP A 23 5.52 8.52 -9.07
C ASP A 23 6.63 8.60 -8.01
N PHE A 24 7.86 8.44 -8.48
CA PHE A 24 9.07 8.62 -7.67
C PHE A 24 9.58 10.07 -7.64
N THR A 25 9.04 10.94 -8.50
CA THR A 25 9.40 12.37 -8.56
C THR A 25 8.62 13.21 -7.55
N GLY A 26 7.43 12.72 -7.15
CA GLY A 26 6.52 13.42 -6.24
C GLY A 26 5.74 14.56 -6.85
N THR A 27 5.79 14.73 -8.19
CA THR A 27 5.08 15.80 -8.90
C THR A 27 3.57 15.56 -8.94
N LEU A 28 3.15 14.32 -9.21
CA LEU A 28 1.74 13.95 -9.28
C LEU A 28 1.03 14.02 -7.92
N HIS A 29 1.76 13.86 -6.83
CA HIS A 29 1.19 13.95 -5.48
C HIS A 29 0.67 15.35 -5.15
N GLY A 30 1.29 16.41 -5.68
CA GLY A 30 0.82 17.79 -5.51
C GLY A 30 -0.57 18.01 -6.10
N TRP A 31 -0.85 17.39 -7.25
CA TRP A 31 -2.12 17.58 -7.98
C TRP A 31 -3.20 16.57 -7.58
N PHE A 32 -2.84 15.31 -7.41
CA PHE A 32 -3.77 14.18 -7.27
C PHE A 32 -3.70 13.46 -5.92
N GLY A 33 -2.84 13.91 -4.98
CA GLY A 33 -2.67 13.26 -3.67
C GLY A 33 -3.96 13.19 -2.84
N TRP A 34 -4.94 14.07 -3.09
CA TRP A 34 -6.25 14.02 -2.47
C TRP A 34 -7.02 12.73 -2.76
N LEU A 35 -6.76 12.05 -3.91
CA LEU A 35 -7.38 10.75 -4.25
C LEU A 35 -6.98 9.64 -3.27
N ALA A 36 -5.79 9.72 -2.69
CA ALA A 36 -5.36 8.80 -1.62
C ALA A 36 -6.08 9.12 -0.30
N LYS A 37 -6.31 10.41 -0.01
CA LYS A 37 -6.95 10.89 1.24
C LYS A 37 -8.45 10.61 1.29
N ILE A 38 -9.14 10.46 0.13
CA ILE A 38 -10.57 10.10 0.08
C ILE A 38 -10.83 8.59 0.21
N GLN A 39 -9.80 7.77 0.41
CA GLN A 39 -10.01 6.34 0.64
C GLN A 39 -10.63 6.11 2.01
N PHE A 40 -11.64 5.22 2.09
CA PHE A 40 -12.50 5.08 3.28
C PHE A 40 -11.71 4.81 4.58
N LEU A 41 -10.87 3.77 4.61
CA LEU A 41 -10.12 3.43 5.83
C LEU A 41 -9.08 4.48 6.22
N PRO A 42 -8.24 4.98 5.31
CA PRO A 42 -7.35 6.11 5.61
C PRO A 42 -8.09 7.33 6.16
N ALA A 43 -9.25 7.69 5.59
CA ALA A 43 -10.04 8.82 6.08
C ALA A 43 -10.59 8.58 7.50
N VAL A 44 -10.98 7.35 7.84
CA VAL A 44 -11.43 6.99 9.19
C VAL A 44 -10.29 7.14 10.20
N LEU A 45 -9.10 6.62 9.89
CA LEU A 45 -7.93 6.69 10.78
C LEU A 45 -7.39 8.13 10.91
N ALA A 46 -7.47 8.93 9.84
CA ALA A 46 -7.14 10.34 9.87
C ALA A 46 -8.22 11.22 10.55
N LEU A 47 -9.33 10.61 11.01
CA LEU A 47 -10.48 11.32 11.57
C LEU A 47 -11.03 12.45 10.66
N ASN A 48 -10.93 12.24 9.35
CA ASN A 48 -11.43 13.21 8.37
C ASN A 48 -12.94 13.10 8.22
N VAL A 49 -13.66 13.78 9.13
CA VAL A 49 -15.14 13.73 9.22
C VAL A 49 -15.80 14.13 7.91
N GLY A 50 -15.28 15.13 7.20
CA GLY A 50 -15.84 15.59 5.93
C GLY A 50 -15.84 14.50 4.86
N VAL A 51 -14.72 13.79 4.70
CA VAL A 51 -14.62 12.69 3.73
C VAL A 51 -15.48 11.50 4.16
N ILE A 52 -15.50 11.16 5.45
CA ILE A 52 -16.32 10.06 5.96
C ILE A 52 -17.82 10.36 5.67
N LEU A 53 -18.28 11.56 6.01
CA LEU A 53 -19.65 11.98 5.78
C LEU A 53 -20.00 11.96 4.29
N PHE A 54 -19.11 12.49 3.44
CA PHE A 54 -19.28 12.44 1.98
C PHE A 54 -19.45 11.00 1.48
N LEU A 55 -18.60 10.06 1.90
CA LEU A 55 -18.65 8.66 1.47
C LEU A 55 -19.90 7.93 2.00
N VAL A 56 -20.35 8.26 3.22
CA VAL A 56 -21.59 7.73 3.80
C VAL A 56 -22.81 8.25 3.00
N ILE A 57 -22.89 9.56 2.76
CA ILE A 57 -23.97 10.17 1.97
C ILE A 57 -23.96 9.60 0.55
N LEU A 58 -22.80 9.52 -0.09
CA LEU A 58 -22.67 8.92 -1.43
C LEU A 58 -23.20 7.47 -1.46
N THR A 59 -22.94 6.70 -0.41
CA THR A 59 -23.43 5.32 -0.32
C THR A 59 -24.91 5.26 -0.03
N LEU A 60 -25.45 6.13 0.81
CA LEU A 60 -26.88 6.22 1.09
C LEU A 60 -27.69 6.74 -0.12
N VAL A 61 -27.10 7.59 -0.94
CA VAL A 61 -27.76 8.08 -2.17
C VAL A 61 -27.63 7.06 -3.30
N CYS A 62 -26.40 6.71 -3.69
CA CYS A 62 -26.11 5.97 -4.92
C CYS A 62 -25.79 4.48 -4.71
N GLY A 63 -25.84 3.95 -3.47
CA GLY A 63 -25.39 2.61 -3.17
C GLY A 63 -23.86 2.49 -3.17
N ARG A 64 -23.31 1.28 -3.29
CA ARG A 64 -21.85 1.00 -3.18
C ARG A 64 -21.02 1.46 -4.41
N ILE A 65 -21.30 2.66 -4.92
CA ILE A 65 -20.57 3.20 -6.08
C ILE A 65 -19.09 3.43 -5.79
N TYR A 66 -18.74 3.75 -4.53
CA TYR A 66 -17.36 3.84 -4.07
C TYR A 66 -16.54 2.60 -4.47
N CYS A 67 -17.06 1.39 -4.24
CA CYS A 67 -16.35 0.14 -4.54
C CYS A 67 -16.15 -0.11 -6.03
N SER A 68 -16.90 0.57 -6.90
CA SER A 68 -16.82 0.36 -8.35
C SER A 68 -16.19 1.51 -9.12
N VAL A 69 -15.90 2.64 -8.45
CA VAL A 69 -15.32 3.84 -9.10
C VAL A 69 -14.06 4.30 -8.36
N ILE A 70 -14.13 4.51 -7.04
CA ILE A 70 -13.07 5.17 -6.26
C ILE A 70 -12.05 4.15 -5.72
N CYS A 71 -12.53 2.98 -5.25
CA CYS A 71 -11.64 1.98 -4.64
C CYS A 71 -10.75 1.30 -5.70
N PRO A 72 -9.42 1.47 -5.65
CA PRO A 72 -8.52 0.92 -6.68
C PRO A 72 -8.53 -0.61 -6.72
N LEU A 73 -8.58 -1.29 -5.56
CA LEU A 73 -8.67 -2.75 -5.51
C LEU A 73 -9.98 -3.26 -6.14
N GLY A 74 -11.07 -2.50 -5.96
CA GLY A 74 -12.35 -2.83 -6.57
C GLY A 74 -12.31 -2.72 -8.10
N VAL A 75 -11.76 -1.65 -8.63
CA VAL A 75 -11.59 -1.48 -10.09
C VAL A 75 -10.60 -2.50 -10.65
N PHE A 76 -9.51 -2.78 -9.93
CA PHE A 76 -8.53 -3.81 -10.30
C PHE A 76 -9.16 -5.20 -10.43
N GLN A 77 -10.05 -5.61 -9.52
CA GLN A 77 -10.81 -6.84 -9.67
C GLN A 77 -11.69 -6.84 -10.93
N ASP A 78 -12.25 -5.69 -11.33
CA ASP A 78 -13.01 -5.58 -12.58
C ASP A 78 -12.13 -5.77 -13.82
N ILE A 79 -10.89 -5.27 -13.78
CA ILE A 79 -9.90 -5.45 -14.86
C ILE A 79 -9.48 -6.92 -14.92
N LEU A 80 -9.13 -7.54 -13.80
CA LEU A 80 -8.78 -8.97 -13.75
C LEU A 80 -9.94 -9.85 -14.26
N ALA A 81 -11.18 -9.54 -13.87
CA ALA A 81 -12.37 -10.25 -14.34
C ALA A 81 -12.60 -10.08 -15.85
N TRP A 82 -12.22 -8.96 -16.41
CA TRP A 82 -12.30 -8.72 -17.86
C TRP A 82 -11.19 -9.49 -18.59
N LEU A 83 -9.94 -9.44 -18.11
CA LEU A 83 -8.80 -10.19 -18.67
C LEU A 83 -9.04 -11.69 -18.65
N GLY A 84 -9.52 -12.25 -17.54
CA GLY A 84 -9.84 -13.68 -17.42
C GLY A 84 -10.97 -14.17 -18.31
N ARG A 85 -11.77 -13.24 -18.87
CA ARG A 85 -12.89 -13.55 -19.76
C ARG A 85 -12.64 -13.32 -21.23
N GLN A 86 -11.43 -13.00 -21.64
CA GLN A 86 -11.08 -12.89 -23.06
C GLN A 86 -11.28 -14.23 -23.80
N PRO A 87 -11.80 -14.22 -25.03
CA PRO A 87 -12.22 -15.42 -25.75
C PRO A 87 -11.03 -16.19 -26.33
N LYS A 88 -10.35 -16.99 -25.52
CA LYS A 88 -9.44 -18.04 -25.99
C LYS A 88 -10.00 -19.40 -25.59
N LYS A 89 -10.67 -20.07 -26.54
CA LYS A 89 -11.00 -21.52 -26.63
C LYS A 89 -11.61 -22.25 -25.40
N ARG A 90 -11.82 -21.63 -24.23
CA ARG A 90 -12.51 -22.26 -23.10
C ARG A 90 -13.89 -21.64 -22.90
N ARG A 91 -14.93 -22.49 -22.77
CA ARG A 91 -16.31 -22.07 -22.43
C ARG A 91 -16.26 -21.16 -21.20
N LYS A 92 -16.68 -19.88 -21.40
CA LYS A 92 -16.81 -18.92 -20.30
C LYS A 92 -17.78 -19.50 -19.28
N LEU A 93 -17.29 -19.81 -18.06
CA LEU A 93 -18.16 -20.14 -16.97
C LEU A 93 -18.98 -18.87 -16.62
N PRO A 94 -20.32 -18.90 -16.77
CA PRO A 94 -21.14 -17.76 -16.40
C PRO A 94 -21.07 -17.58 -14.87
N TYR A 95 -21.22 -16.34 -14.40
CA TYR A 95 -21.46 -16.13 -12.97
C TYR A 95 -22.79 -16.77 -12.59
N SER A 96 -22.90 -17.26 -11.36
CA SER A 96 -24.14 -17.75 -10.80
C SER A 96 -24.48 -16.97 -9.54
N TYR A 97 -25.76 -16.88 -9.23
CA TYR A 97 -26.19 -16.39 -7.93
C TYR A 97 -25.63 -17.27 -6.84
N SER A 98 -25.15 -16.66 -5.77
CA SER A 98 -24.75 -17.35 -4.54
C SER A 98 -25.35 -16.61 -3.34
N PRO A 99 -25.82 -17.32 -2.31
CA PRO A 99 -26.27 -16.68 -1.08
C PRO A 99 -25.16 -15.90 -0.40
N ALA A 100 -25.50 -14.90 0.40
CA ALA A 100 -24.53 -14.11 1.13
C ALA A 100 -23.94 -14.92 2.28
N LEU A 101 -22.61 -15.04 2.36
CA LEU A 101 -21.90 -15.62 3.51
C LEU A 101 -21.83 -14.57 4.64
N SER A 102 -23.00 -14.28 5.24
CA SER A 102 -23.13 -13.19 6.22
C SER A 102 -22.26 -13.40 7.46
N TRP A 103 -22.17 -14.65 7.97
CA TRP A 103 -21.34 -14.99 9.11
C TRP A 103 -19.86 -14.67 8.87
N LEU A 104 -19.34 -14.98 7.67
CA LEU A 104 -17.95 -14.71 7.31
C LEU A 104 -17.70 -13.21 7.18
N ARG A 105 -18.63 -12.47 6.55
CA ARG A 105 -18.52 -11.01 6.36
C ARG A 105 -18.44 -10.27 7.70
N TYR A 106 -19.36 -10.59 8.61
CA TYR A 106 -19.41 -9.92 9.92
C TYR A 106 -18.33 -10.47 10.86
N GLY A 107 -17.94 -11.73 10.75
CA GLY A 107 -16.82 -12.31 11.48
C GLY A 107 -15.49 -11.64 11.12
N VAL A 108 -15.19 -11.48 9.83
CA VAL A 108 -13.99 -10.76 9.39
C VAL A 108 -14.03 -9.29 9.79
N LEU A 109 -15.19 -8.64 9.73
CA LEU A 109 -15.33 -7.26 10.21
C LEU A 109 -15.08 -7.16 11.72
N GLY A 110 -15.60 -8.11 12.52
CA GLY A 110 -15.34 -8.18 13.96
C GLY A 110 -13.85 -8.33 14.28
N VAL A 111 -13.18 -9.30 13.63
CA VAL A 111 -11.73 -9.49 13.76
C VAL A 111 -10.95 -8.23 13.35
N PHE A 112 -11.37 -7.57 12.28
CA PHE A 112 -10.75 -6.32 11.83
C PHE A 112 -10.90 -5.19 12.87
N ILE A 113 -12.08 -5.01 13.46
CA ILE A 113 -12.32 -3.99 14.50
C ILE A 113 -11.50 -4.31 15.76
N ILE A 114 -11.48 -5.57 16.19
CA ILE A 114 -10.68 -6.02 17.34
C ILE A 114 -9.19 -5.74 17.07
N ALA A 115 -8.69 -6.05 15.88
CA ALA A 115 -7.31 -5.79 15.51
C ALA A 115 -6.96 -4.29 15.54
N LEU A 116 -7.88 -3.42 15.10
CA LEU A 116 -7.70 -1.96 15.20
C LEU A 116 -7.65 -1.47 16.64
N ILE A 117 -8.55 -1.96 17.49
CA ILE A 117 -8.60 -1.58 18.92
C ILE A 117 -7.37 -2.10 19.66
N ALA A 118 -6.94 -3.34 19.38
CA ALA A 118 -5.75 -3.97 19.95
C ALA A 118 -4.42 -3.37 19.43
N GLY A 119 -4.48 -2.47 18.42
CA GLY A 119 -3.27 -1.88 17.82
C GLY A 119 -2.49 -2.85 16.93
N ILE A 120 -3.10 -3.98 16.49
CA ILE A 120 -2.47 -4.95 15.58
C ILE A 120 -2.59 -4.44 14.14
N GLY A 121 -1.79 -3.41 13.81
CA GLY A 121 -1.82 -2.74 12.50
C GLY A 121 -1.51 -3.66 11.31
N SER A 122 -0.71 -4.70 11.50
CA SER A 122 -0.37 -5.68 10.47
C SER A 122 -1.59 -6.44 9.94
N LEU A 123 -2.48 -6.90 10.84
CA LEU A 123 -3.70 -7.62 10.45
C LEU A 123 -4.71 -6.68 9.78
N ALA A 124 -4.86 -5.46 10.31
CA ALA A 124 -5.70 -4.44 9.70
C ALA A 124 -5.20 -4.07 8.28
N ALA A 125 -3.90 -3.93 8.10
CA ALA A 125 -3.28 -3.65 6.82
C ALA A 125 -3.47 -4.79 5.79
N LEU A 126 -3.44 -6.05 6.23
CA LEU A 126 -3.70 -7.20 5.35
C LEU A 126 -5.11 -7.17 4.74
N LEU A 127 -6.12 -6.84 5.56
CA LEU A 127 -7.54 -6.85 5.18
C LEU A 127 -7.99 -5.57 4.49
N ALA A 128 -7.25 -4.47 4.63
CA ALA A 128 -7.61 -3.18 4.04
C ALA A 128 -7.46 -3.17 2.51
N PRO A 129 -8.50 -2.81 1.74
CA PRO A 129 -8.44 -2.89 0.28
C PRO A 129 -7.44 -1.91 -0.35
N TYR A 130 -7.33 -0.70 0.18
CA TYR A 130 -6.38 0.30 -0.30
C TYR A 130 -4.93 -0.14 -0.03
N SER A 131 -4.66 -0.70 1.15
CA SER A 131 -3.34 -1.20 1.53
C SER A 131 -2.94 -2.42 0.70
N ALA A 132 -3.87 -3.34 0.47
CA ALA A 132 -3.65 -4.50 -0.40
C ALA A 132 -3.26 -4.06 -1.83
N TYR A 133 -3.97 -3.06 -2.38
CA TYR A 133 -3.65 -2.51 -3.69
C TYR A 133 -2.29 -1.80 -3.69
N GLY A 134 -2.01 -0.95 -2.69
CA GLY A 134 -0.76 -0.22 -2.58
C GLY A 134 0.46 -1.14 -2.50
N ARG A 135 0.36 -2.27 -1.78
CA ARG A 135 1.42 -3.29 -1.74
C ARG A 135 1.65 -3.92 -3.11
N ILE A 136 0.59 -4.27 -3.83
CA ILE A 136 0.70 -4.80 -5.20
C ILE A 136 1.35 -3.77 -6.11
N ALA A 137 0.89 -2.53 -6.07
CA ALA A 137 1.42 -1.45 -6.91
C ALA A 137 2.91 -1.17 -6.61
N ASN A 138 3.29 -1.05 -5.34
CA ASN A 138 4.66 -0.71 -4.95
C ASN A 138 5.67 -1.86 -5.13
N ASN A 139 5.25 -3.12 -4.92
CA ASN A 139 6.18 -4.25 -4.97
C ASN A 139 6.18 -4.98 -6.33
N LEU A 140 5.11 -4.88 -7.13
CA LEU A 140 5.01 -5.57 -8.41
C LEU A 140 4.97 -4.60 -9.59
N PHE A 141 4.18 -3.51 -9.53
CA PHE A 141 4.06 -2.61 -10.67
C PHE A 141 5.20 -1.57 -10.73
N GLN A 142 5.64 -1.06 -9.60
CA GLN A 142 6.71 -0.06 -9.54
C GLN A 142 8.04 -0.59 -10.11
N PRO A 143 8.53 -1.79 -9.78
CA PRO A 143 9.74 -2.34 -10.42
C PRO A 143 9.60 -2.49 -11.93
N ILE A 144 8.44 -2.95 -12.43
CA ILE A 144 8.18 -3.07 -13.88
C ILE A 144 8.21 -1.68 -14.54
N TRP A 145 7.60 -0.68 -13.90
CA TRP A 145 7.63 0.70 -14.37
C TRP A 145 9.04 1.26 -14.43
N GLN A 146 9.84 1.03 -13.38
CA GLN A 146 11.24 1.47 -13.31
C GLN A 146 12.11 0.79 -14.37
N TRP A 147 11.92 -0.52 -14.63
CA TRP A 147 12.60 -1.19 -15.75
C TRP A 147 12.22 -0.59 -17.10
N GLY A 148 10.93 -0.29 -17.30
CA GLY A 148 10.48 0.41 -18.51
C GLY A 148 11.12 1.80 -18.63
N HIS A 149 11.23 2.55 -17.54
CA HIS A 149 11.90 3.85 -17.51
C HIS A 149 13.40 3.74 -17.80
N ASN A 150 14.09 2.75 -17.23
CA ASN A 150 15.51 2.50 -17.49
C ASN A 150 15.76 2.08 -18.95
N LEU A 151 14.84 1.32 -19.55
CA LEU A 151 14.90 1.03 -20.99
C LEU A 151 14.78 2.31 -21.83
N LEU A 152 13.86 3.23 -21.43
CA LEU A 152 13.75 4.54 -22.12
C LEU A 152 15.01 5.39 -21.91
N ALA A 153 15.60 5.38 -20.70
CA ALA A 153 16.85 6.07 -20.41
C ALA A 153 17.99 5.56 -21.32
N TYR A 154 18.13 4.24 -21.43
CA TYR A 154 19.11 3.61 -22.31
C TYR A 154 18.93 3.97 -23.80
N LEU A 155 17.67 4.01 -24.27
CA LEU A 155 17.37 4.41 -25.66
C LEU A 155 17.60 5.90 -25.90
N ALA A 156 17.30 6.75 -24.91
CA ALA A 156 17.51 8.19 -24.98
C ALA A 156 19.02 8.53 -25.00
N GLU A 157 19.83 7.86 -24.18
CA GLU A 157 21.28 8.02 -24.16
C GLU A 157 21.91 7.70 -25.53
N ARG A 158 21.42 6.65 -26.21
CA ARG A 158 21.85 6.34 -27.59
C ARG A 158 21.45 7.37 -28.64
N ALA A 159 20.44 8.20 -28.32
CA ALA A 159 19.99 9.31 -29.15
C ALA A 159 20.57 10.67 -28.69
N ASP A 160 21.66 10.65 -27.90
CA ASP A 160 22.30 11.83 -27.27
C ASP A 160 21.33 12.71 -26.47
N SER A 161 20.28 12.11 -25.90
CA SER A 161 19.29 12.81 -25.08
C SER A 161 19.36 12.34 -23.63
N TYR A 162 19.51 13.27 -22.70
CA TYR A 162 19.54 13.01 -21.26
C TYR A 162 18.20 13.35 -20.56
N ALA A 163 17.10 13.27 -21.30
CA ALA A 163 15.76 13.53 -20.76
C ALA A 163 15.29 12.49 -19.72
N PHE A 164 15.85 11.29 -19.77
CA PHE A 164 15.59 10.20 -18.83
C PHE A 164 16.89 9.78 -18.14
N TYR A 165 16.80 9.47 -16.84
CA TYR A 165 17.93 9.02 -16.06
C TYR A 165 17.67 7.61 -15.49
N GLU A 166 18.72 6.85 -15.30
CA GLU A 166 18.64 5.51 -14.74
C GLU A 166 18.24 5.54 -13.26
N THR A 167 17.33 4.66 -12.89
CA THR A 167 16.85 4.51 -11.51
C THR A 167 17.18 3.12 -10.99
N ASP A 168 17.68 3.05 -9.75
CA ASP A 168 17.96 1.78 -9.09
C ASP A 168 16.68 0.99 -8.80
N VAL A 169 16.60 -0.21 -9.35
CA VAL A 169 15.51 -1.17 -9.08
C VAL A 169 15.99 -2.20 -8.08
N TRP A 170 15.43 -2.19 -6.88
CA TRP A 170 15.83 -3.11 -5.84
C TRP A 170 14.63 -3.63 -5.02
N LEU A 171 14.80 -4.80 -4.40
CA LEU A 171 13.78 -5.41 -3.55
C LEU A 171 13.79 -4.76 -2.16
N LYS A 172 12.76 -3.99 -1.84
CA LYS A 172 12.66 -3.22 -0.59
C LYS A 172 12.51 -4.11 0.66
N SER A 173 11.75 -5.21 0.54
CA SER A 173 11.52 -6.18 1.61
C SER A 173 10.99 -7.48 1.02
N LEU A 174 11.73 -8.59 1.22
CA LEU A 174 11.32 -9.91 0.72
C LEU A 174 9.99 -10.40 1.31
N PRO A 175 9.74 -10.30 2.64
CA PRO A 175 8.46 -10.71 3.20
C PRO A 175 7.28 -9.94 2.59
N THR A 176 7.43 -8.63 2.41
CA THR A 176 6.37 -7.80 1.82
C THR A 176 6.10 -8.13 0.36
N PHE A 177 7.14 -8.44 -0.41
CA PHE A 177 7.01 -8.90 -1.79
C PHE A 177 6.23 -10.21 -1.88
N ILE A 178 6.58 -11.19 -1.03
CA ILE A 178 5.86 -12.49 -0.97
C ILE A 178 4.39 -12.27 -0.62
N ILE A 179 4.09 -11.42 0.37
CA ILE A 179 2.71 -11.10 0.77
C ILE A 179 1.96 -10.39 -0.37
N ALA A 180 2.59 -9.48 -1.10
CA ALA A 180 1.99 -8.80 -2.24
C ALA A 180 1.67 -9.78 -3.38
N ALA A 181 2.60 -10.67 -3.72
CA ALA A 181 2.43 -11.71 -4.72
C ALA A 181 1.33 -12.72 -4.32
N ALA A 182 1.33 -13.17 -3.06
CA ALA A 182 0.29 -14.04 -2.52
C ALA A 182 -1.09 -13.36 -2.54
N THR A 183 -1.17 -12.08 -2.17
CA THR A 183 -2.41 -11.28 -2.24
C THR A 183 -2.93 -11.21 -3.67
N LEU A 184 -2.05 -10.95 -4.65
CA LEU A 184 -2.43 -10.93 -6.06
C LEU A 184 -2.92 -12.30 -6.53
N ALA A 185 -2.21 -13.38 -6.19
CA ALA A 185 -2.61 -14.74 -6.55
C ALA A 185 -4.00 -15.11 -5.97
N VAL A 186 -4.24 -14.81 -4.69
CA VAL A 186 -5.55 -15.02 -4.05
C VAL A 186 -6.63 -14.20 -4.75
N LEU A 187 -6.37 -12.93 -5.08
CA LEU A 187 -7.32 -12.10 -5.81
C LEU A 187 -7.65 -12.67 -7.19
N VAL A 188 -6.67 -13.14 -7.95
CA VAL A 188 -6.87 -13.75 -9.28
C VAL A 188 -7.76 -14.99 -9.16
N VAL A 189 -7.52 -15.86 -8.18
CA VAL A 189 -8.33 -17.06 -7.93
C VAL A 189 -9.77 -16.69 -7.55
N LEU A 190 -9.95 -15.74 -6.62
CA LEU A 190 -11.28 -15.31 -6.17
C LEU A 190 -12.08 -14.62 -7.29
N VAL A 191 -11.40 -13.80 -8.10
CA VAL A 191 -11.99 -13.12 -9.26
C VAL A 191 -12.38 -14.12 -10.35
N GLY A 192 -11.57 -15.15 -10.56
CA GLY A 192 -11.86 -16.23 -11.50
C GLY A 192 -13.17 -16.98 -11.15
N ARG A 193 -13.48 -17.13 -9.86
CA ARG A 193 -14.72 -17.76 -9.38
C ARG A 193 -15.95 -16.87 -9.60
N ASN A 194 -16.05 -15.75 -8.88
CA ASN A 194 -17.26 -14.91 -8.83
C ASN A 194 -16.98 -13.41 -8.95
N GLY A 195 -15.91 -13.00 -9.63
CA GLY A 195 -15.61 -11.60 -9.95
C GLY A 195 -15.31 -10.70 -8.76
N ARG A 196 -16.25 -10.47 -7.86
CA ARG A 196 -16.14 -9.56 -6.71
C ARG A 196 -16.20 -10.27 -5.35
N THR A 197 -15.77 -11.52 -5.28
CA THR A 197 -15.84 -12.34 -4.05
C THR A 197 -15.10 -11.66 -2.89
N TYR A 198 -13.88 -11.17 -3.08
CA TYR A 198 -13.15 -10.48 -2.04
C TYR A 198 -13.93 -9.30 -1.45
N CYS A 199 -14.49 -8.42 -2.28
CA CYS A 199 -15.26 -7.25 -1.84
C CYS A 199 -16.55 -7.61 -1.09
N ASN A 200 -17.12 -8.78 -1.36
CA ASN A 200 -18.40 -9.21 -0.81
C ASN A 200 -18.30 -10.17 0.37
N THR A 201 -17.10 -10.73 0.64
CA THR A 201 -16.93 -11.73 1.72
C THR A 201 -15.85 -11.34 2.73
N ILE A 202 -14.71 -10.78 2.28
CA ILE A 202 -13.53 -10.54 3.12
C ILE A 202 -13.33 -9.06 3.44
N CYS A 203 -13.65 -8.16 2.50
CA CYS A 203 -13.33 -6.74 2.62
C CYS A 203 -14.15 -6.05 3.74
N PRO A 204 -13.52 -5.53 4.82
CA PRO A 204 -14.23 -4.85 5.90
C PRO A 204 -14.95 -3.58 5.43
N VAL A 205 -14.31 -2.77 4.57
CA VAL A 205 -14.92 -1.57 3.97
C VAL A 205 -16.14 -1.97 3.13
N GLY A 206 -16.02 -3.07 2.36
CA GLY A 206 -17.14 -3.61 1.58
C GLY A 206 -18.30 -4.07 2.45
N THR A 207 -18.05 -4.55 3.67
CA THR A 207 -19.10 -4.97 4.61
C THR A 207 -19.81 -3.76 5.21
N VAL A 208 -19.08 -2.74 5.68
CA VAL A 208 -19.65 -1.51 6.24
C VAL A 208 -20.50 -0.77 5.20
N LEU A 209 -19.93 -0.49 4.02
CA LEU A 209 -20.68 0.17 2.94
C LEU A 209 -21.84 -0.71 2.42
N GLY A 210 -21.68 -2.04 2.49
CA GLY A 210 -22.76 -2.98 2.16
C GLY A 210 -23.94 -2.89 3.11
N PHE A 211 -23.69 -2.71 4.40
CA PHE A 211 -24.75 -2.47 5.37
C PHE A 211 -25.52 -1.17 5.05
N LEU A 212 -24.80 -0.07 4.83
CA LEU A 212 -25.40 1.23 4.49
C LEU A 212 -26.18 1.18 3.17
N SER A 213 -25.71 0.46 2.17
CA SER A 213 -26.35 0.39 0.85
C SER A 213 -27.70 -0.33 0.84
N ARG A 214 -28.06 -1.06 1.91
CA ARG A 214 -29.42 -1.59 2.09
C ARG A 214 -30.46 -0.49 2.19
N TYR A 215 -30.05 0.69 2.65
CA TYR A 215 -30.90 1.86 2.85
C TYR A 215 -30.72 2.91 1.73
N SER A 216 -30.01 2.58 0.64
CA SER A 216 -29.75 3.55 -0.42
C SER A 216 -31.01 4.00 -1.14
N LEU A 217 -31.08 5.30 -1.50
CA LEU A 217 -32.19 5.92 -2.21
C LEU A 217 -32.30 5.41 -3.64
N PHE A 218 -31.20 5.27 -4.34
CA PHE A 218 -31.18 4.72 -5.69
C PHE A 218 -30.67 3.28 -5.66
N ARG A 219 -31.48 2.38 -6.23
CA ARG A 219 -31.18 0.93 -6.29
C ARG A 219 -31.45 0.38 -7.68
N ILE A 220 -30.75 -0.72 -7.98
CA ILE A 220 -31.04 -1.55 -9.14
C ILE A 220 -32.21 -2.48 -8.76
N THR A 221 -33.30 -2.40 -9.49
CA THR A 221 -34.52 -3.20 -9.28
C THR A 221 -34.87 -3.98 -10.53
N ILE A 222 -35.55 -5.10 -10.34
CA ILE A 222 -36.12 -5.93 -11.42
C ILE A 222 -37.64 -5.74 -11.43
N ASP A 223 -38.17 -5.39 -12.58
CA ASP A 223 -39.59 -5.33 -12.84
C ASP A 223 -40.10 -6.75 -13.19
N SER A 224 -40.92 -7.31 -12.32
CA SER A 224 -41.44 -8.67 -12.46
C SER A 224 -42.29 -8.89 -13.69
N GLU A 225 -43.05 -7.86 -14.10
CA GLU A 225 -43.94 -7.92 -15.26
C GLU A 225 -43.19 -8.01 -16.59
N LYS A 226 -42.03 -7.33 -16.67
CA LYS A 226 -41.17 -7.31 -17.86
C LYS A 226 -40.12 -8.41 -17.89
N CYS A 227 -39.95 -9.12 -16.80
CA CYS A 227 -38.87 -10.11 -16.64
C CYS A 227 -39.33 -11.50 -17.10
N ASN A 228 -38.73 -11.99 -18.18
CA ASN A 228 -38.95 -13.37 -18.67
C ASN A 228 -37.98 -14.42 -18.09
N GLN A 229 -37.30 -14.14 -17.00
CA GLN A 229 -36.41 -15.05 -16.28
C GLN A 229 -35.24 -15.65 -17.11
N CYS A 230 -34.78 -14.96 -18.16
CA CYS A 230 -33.76 -15.45 -19.08
C CYS A 230 -32.35 -15.60 -18.46
N SER A 231 -32.16 -15.29 -17.18
CA SER A 231 -30.91 -15.39 -16.41
C SER A 231 -29.72 -14.57 -16.89
N LEU A 232 -29.84 -13.78 -17.98
CA LEU A 232 -28.70 -13.01 -18.52
C LEU A 232 -28.10 -12.01 -17.53
N CYS A 233 -28.94 -11.39 -16.70
CA CYS A 233 -28.50 -10.46 -15.66
C CYS A 233 -27.65 -11.16 -14.60
N SER A 234 -28.06 -12.32 -14.11
CA SER A 234 -27.35 -13.13 -13.12
C SER A 234 -26.02 -13.64 -13.68
N ARG A 235 -26.01 -14.17 -14.91
CA ARG A 235 -24.80 -14.66 -15.60
C ARG A 235 -23.73 -13.58 -15.84
N ASN A 236 -24.11 -12.31 -15.87
CA ASN A 236 -23.20 -11.18 -16.04
C ASN A 236 -22.95 -10.41 -14.74
N CYS A 237 -23.52 -10.84 -13.60
CA CYS A 237 -23.35 -10.19 -12.33
C CYS A 237 -22.06 -10.57 -11.63
N LYS A 238 -21.05 -9.71 -11.69
CA LYS A 238 -19.75 -9.91 -11.02
C LYS A 238 -19.85 -10.03 -9.50
N ALA A 239 -20.91 -9.49 -8.90
CA ALA A 239 -21.17 -9.54 -7.47
C ALA A 239 -21.96 -10.78 -7.02
N ALA A 240 -22.43 -11.60 -7.97
CA ALA A 240 -23.26 -12.79 -7.73
C ALA A 240 -24.48 -12.52 -6.82
N CYS A 241 -25.07 -11.31 -6.92
CA CYS A 241 -26.10 -10.81 -6.01
C CYS A 241 -27.52 -10.79 -6.61
N ILE A 242 -27.71 -11.32 -7.83
CA ILE A 242 -28.99 -11.29 -8.53
C ILE A 242 -29.63 -12.67 -8.51
N ASN A 243 -30.74 -12.82 -7.78
CA ASN A 243 -31.63 -13.97 -7.86
C ASN A 243 -32.74 -13.65 -8.90
N PHE A 244 -32.52 -14.15 -10.12
CA PHE A 244 -33.47 -13.89 -11.22
C PHE A 244 -34.79 -14.65 -11.10
N LYS A 245 -34.81 -15.77 -10.35
CA LYS A 245 -36.01 -16.58 -10.11
C LYS A 245 -36.99 -15.85 -9.19
N GLU A 246 -36.46 -15.19 -8.15
CA GLU A 246 -37.25 -14.44 -7.17
C GLU A 246 -37.34 -12.94 -7.49
N HIS A 247 -36.78 -12.52 -8.65
CA HIS A 247 -36.72 -11.10 -9.08
C HIS A 247 -36.06 -10.16 -8.05
N GLN A 248 -35.11 -10.69 -7.27
CA GLN A 248 -34.45 -9.98 -6.15
C GLN A 248 -32.99 -9.66 -6.44
N ILE A 249 -32.58 -8.50 -5.97
CA ILE A 249 -31.17 -8.06 -6.00
C ILE A 249 -30.75 -7.73 -4.58
N ASP A 250 -29.71 -8.43 -4.08
CA ASP A 250 -29.12 -8.11 -2.78
C ASP A 250 -28.34 -6.80 -2.84
N ALA A 251 -28.95 -5.72 -2.37
CA ALA A 251 -28.35 -4.38 -2.35
C ALA A 251 -27.07 -4.33 -1.50
N SER A 252 -26.95 -5.18 -0.48
CA SER A 252 -25.76 -5.21 0.38
C SER A 252 -24.50 -5.69 -0.35
N ARG A 253 -24.64 -6.44 -1.46
CA ARG A 253 -23.55 -6.96 -2.27
C ARG A 253 -23.44 -6.28 -3.63
N CYS A 254 -24.49 -5.62 -4.07
CA CYS A 254 -24.52 -4.89 -5.33
C CYS A 254 -23.54 -3.72 -5.30
N VAL A 255 -22.57 -3.69 -6.21
CA VAL A 255 -21.59 -2.61 -6.34
C VAL A 255 -21.98 -1.55 -7.39
N VAL A 256 -23.23 -1.55 -7.82
CA VAL A 256 -23.80 -0.61 -8.79
C VAL A 256 -22.95 -0.50 -10.08
N CYS A 257 -22.48 -1.65 -10.58
CA CYS A 257 -21.66 -1.69 -11.79
C CYS A 257 -22.44 -1.52 -13.10
N MET A 258 -23.79 -1.59 -13.03
CA MET A 258 -24.75 -1.38 -14.13
C MET A 258 -24.62 -2.36 -15.31
N ASN A 259 -23.85 -3.45 -15.18
CA ASN A 259 -23.72 -4.45 -16.24
C ASN A 259 -25.03 -5.18 -16.54
N CYS A 260 -25.85 -5.43 -15.50
CA CYS A 260 -27.14 -6.11 -15.64
C CYS A 260 -28.15 -5.29 -16.45
N ILE A 261 -28.15 -3.96 -16.30
CA ILE A 261 -29.03 -3.05 -17.05
C ILE A 261 -28.75 -3.15 -18.56
N GLU A 262 -27.47 -3.06 -18.94
CA GLU A 262 -27.09 -3.12 -20.37
C GLU A 262 -27.36 -4.48 -21.00
N LYS A 263 -27.31 -5.56 -20.22
CA LYS A 263 -27.53 -6.93 -20.72
C LYS A 263 -28.96 -7.37 -20.71
N CYS A 264 -29.85 -6.62 -20.08
CA CYS A 264 -31.28 -6.90 -20.08
C CYS A 264 -31.93 -6.48 -21.41
N LYS A 265 -32.27 -7.45 -22.28
CA LYS A 265 -32.90 -7.18 -23.57
C LYS A 265 -34.33 -6.67 -23.46
N HIS A 266 -35.02 -6.98 -22.33
CA HIS A 266 -36.41 -6.64 -22.11
C HIS A 266 -36.63 -5.34 -21.33
N GLY A 267 -35.53 -4.63 -20.95
CA GLY A 267 -35.63 -3.41 -20.15
C GLY A 267 -36.21 -3.59 -18.75
N ALA A 268 -36.27 -4.85 -18.26
CA ALA A 268 -36.83 -5.17 -16.94
C ALA A 268 -35.94 -4.71 -15.77
N ILE A 269 -34.67 -4.33 -16.02
CA ILE A 269 -33.76 -3.88 -14.96
C ILE A 269 -33.53 -2.39 -15.11
N SER A 270 -33.77 -1.67 -14.02
CA SER A 270 -33.59 -0.21 -13.98
C SER A 270 -32.95 0.25 -12.68
N TYR A 271 -32.28 1.40 -12.73
CA TYR A 271 -31.75 2.10 -11.56
C TYR A 271 -32.75 3.22 -11.21
N LYS A 272 -33.54 2.99 -10.17
CA LYS A 272 -34.66 3.84 -9.80
C LYS A 272 -34.53 4.34 -8.37
N TYR A 273 -35.21 5.48 -8.11
CA TYR A 273 -35.43 6.01 -6.78
C TYR A 273 -36.32 5.09 -5.96
N HIS A 274 -35.92 4.84 -4.71
CA HIS A 274 -36.67 4.03 -3.75
C HIS A 274 -36.73 4.79 -2.43
N PRO A 275 -37.90 5.19 -1.94
CA PRO A 275 -38.02 5.96 -0.70
C PRO A 275 -37.49 5.17 0.51
N PHE A 276 -36.96 5.89 1.50
CA PHE A 276 -36.52 5.32 2.78
C PHE A 276 -37.68 4.55 3.44
N GLY A 277 -37.41 3.36 3.97
CA GLY A 277 -38.29 2.65 4.87
C GLY A 277 -39.01 1.41 4.35
N LYS A 278 -38.86 1.03 3.07
CA LYS A 278 -39.31 -0.29 2.62
C LYS A 278 -38.11 -1.23 2.40
N PRO A 279 -37.90 -2.19 3.32
CA PRO A 279 -36.91 -3.25 3.05
C PRO A 279 -37.40 -4.04 1.84
N ALA A 280 -36.48 -4.35 0.91
CA ALA A 280 -36.78 -5.30 -0.15
C ALA A 280 -37.21 -6.62 0.52
N ALA A 281 -38.44 -7.04 0.32
CA ALA A 281 -39.01 -8.25 0.87
C ALA A 281 -38.15 -9.44 0.43
N GLY A 282 -37.56 -10.11 1.37
CA GLY A 282 -36.82 -11.34 1.19
C GLY A 282 -36.78 -12.03 2.52
N LYS A 283 -37.66 -13.00 2.74
CA LYS A 283 -37.62 -13.93 3.85
C LYS A 283 -36.31 -14.69 3.77
N ALA A 284 -35.59 -14.71 4.88
CA ALA A 284 -34.49 -15.64 5.08
C ALA A 284 -35.08 -17.01 5.40
N ASP A 285 -35.05 -17.91 4.45
CA ASP A 285 -35.15 -19.34 4.72
C ASP A 285 -33.77 -19.95 4.61
N SER A 286 -33.41 -20.56 5.71
CA SER A 286 -32.26 -21.41 5.89
C SER A 286 -32.50 -22.74 5.20
N GLU A 287 -31.69 -23.10 4.21
CA GLU A 287 -31.50 -24.51 3.84
C GLU A 287 -30.10 -24.79 3.29
N GLN A 288 -29.47 -25.64 4.04
CA GLN A 288 -28.57 -26.75 3.75
C GLN A 288 -27.45 -26.65 2.73
N ILE A 289 -26.33 -26.90 3.30
CA ILE A 289 -25.00 -27.18 2.77
C ILE A 289 -25.02 -28.47 1.96
N ASN A 290 -24.50 -28.44 0.74
CA ASN A 290 -23.92 -29.64 0.15
C ASN A 290 -22.46 -29.33 -0.29
N GLU A 291 -21.58 -30.13 0.29
CA GLU A 291 -20.15 -30.16 0.09
C GLU A 291 -19.79 -30.60 -1.35
N THR A 292 -18.86 -29.93 -1.95
CA THR A 292 -17.96 -30.59 -2.90
C THR A 292 -16.54 -30.10 -2.64
N ARG A 293 -15.85 -30.88 -1.82
CA ARG A 293 -14.38 -30.88 -1.71
C ARG A 293 -13.82 -31.49 -2.99
N ARG A 294 -12.82 -30.89 -3.54
CA ARG A 294 -11.59 -31.40 -4.18
C ARG A 294 -11.14 -30.51 -5.32
N SER A 295 -10.07 -29.82 -5.11
CA SER A 295 -8.92 -29.52 -5.98
C SER A 295 -8.23 -28.22 -5.55
N PHE A 296 -7.40 -28.32 -4.51
CA PHE A 296 -6.73 -27.15 -3.92
C PHE A 296 -5.19 -27.22 -3.98
N PHE A 297 -4.60 -28.12 -4.75
CA PHE A 297 -3.15 -28.30 -4.74
C PHE A 297 -2.57 -28.40 -6.16
N THR A 298 -2.40 -27.30 -6.89
CA THR A 298 -1.48 -27.31 -8.06
C THR A 298 -1.02 -25.94 -8.58
N ALA A 299 -1.18 -24.84 -7.85
CA ALA A 299 -0.78 -23.52 -8.37
C ALA A 299 0.41 -22.86 -7.63
N THR A 300 1.01 -23.51 -6.65
CA THR A 300 2.02 -22.87 -5.79
C THR A 300 3.48 -23.10 -6.22
N ALA A 301 3.71 -23.93 -7.23
CA ALA A 301 5.07 -24.35 -7.60
C ALA A 301 5.77 -23.53 -8.68
N LEU A 302 5.07 -22.61 -9.36
CA LEU A 302 5.66 -21.95 -10.56
C LEU A 302 6.23 -20.54 -10.32
N VAL A 303 6.03 -19.95 -9.14
CA VAL A 303 6.48 -18.57 -8.85
C VAL A 303 7.83 -18.53 -8.09
N ALA A 304 8.25 -19.66 -7.53
CA ALA A 304 9.48 -19.72 -6.75
C ALA A 304 10.78 -19.85 -7.58
N ALA A 305 10.68 -20.09 -8.88
CA ALA A 305 11.84 -20.43 -9.71
C ALA A 305 12.54 -19.25 -10.42
N THR A 306 11.97 -18.04 -10.38
CA THR A 306 12.52 -16.90 -11.15
C THR A 306 13.29 -15.86 -10.31
N SER A 307 13.39 -16.03 -9.01
CA SER A 307 14.06 -15.07 -8.12
C SER A 307 15.49 -15.44 -7.68
N VAL A 308 16.07 -16.53 -8.20
CA VAL A 308 17.40 -17.02 -7.77
C VAL A 308 18.54 -16.62 -8.71
N LEU A 309 18.28 -15.97 -9.82
CA LEU A 309 19.32 -15.58 -10.77
C LEU A 309 19.52 -14.06 -10.83
N LYS A 310 19.93 -13.44 -9.70
CA LYS A 310 20.83 -12.29 -9.76
C LYS A 310 22.18 -12.76 -9.28
N ALA A 311 23.05 -13.04 -10.23
CA ALA A 311 24.48 -13.05 -9.96
C ALA A 311 24.81 -11.72 -9.26
N GLN A 312 25.29 -11.79 -8.02
CA GLN A 312 25.88 -10.65 -7.34
C GLN A 312 27.09 -10.24 -8.20
N GLU A 313 26.93 -9.20 -9.00
CA GLU A 313 28.08 -8.49 -9.53
C GLU A 313 28.86 -7.98 -8.33
N LYS A 314 30.00 -8.59 -8.08
CA LYS A 314 30.95 -8.09 -7.08
C LYS A 314 31.38 -6.70 -7.56
N LYS A 315 30.88 -5.68 -6.86
CA LYS A 315 31.38 -4.32 -7.04
C LYS A 315 32.85 -4.32 -6.57
N VAL A 316 33.75 -4.12 -7.49
CA VAL A 316 35.19 -4.00 -7.22
C VAL A 316 35.52 -2.52 -7.36
N ASP A 317 36.19 -1.93 -6.36
CA ASP A 317 36.83 -0.63 -6.54
C ASP A 317 37.96 -0.77 -7.56
N GLY A 318 38.41 0.34 -8.14
CA GLY A 318 39.47 0.31 -9.16
C GLY A 318 40.82 -0.36 -8.72
N GLY A 319 40.89 -0.93 -7.53
CA GLY A 319 42.06 -1.54 -6.91
C GLY A 319 41.97 -3.02 -6.55
N LEU A 320 41.09 -3.81 -7.16
CA LEU A 320 40.94 -5.26 -6.95
C LEU A 320 40.30 -5.70 -5.60
N ALA A 321 39.95 -4.78 -4.69
CA ALA A 321 39.25 -5.12 -3.44
C ALA A 321 37.74 -5.25 -3.66
N ALA A 322 37.12 -6.33 -3.19
CA ALA A 322 35.68 -6.50 -3.21
C ALA A 322 35.04 -5.56 -2.19
N ILE A 323 34.16 -4.65 -2.66
CA ILE A 323 33.39 -3.77 -1.76
C ILE A 323 32.25 -4.58 -1.16
N GLU A 324 32.29 -4.78 0.16
CA GLU A 324 31.17 -5.40 0.88
C GLU A 324 29.99 -4.45 0.97
N ASP A 325 28.79 -5.00 0.74
CA ASP A 325 27.54 -4.24 0.92
C ASP A 325 27.33 -3.91 2.40
N LYS A 326 26.82 -2.70 2.64
CA LYS A 326 26.49 -2.25 3.99
C LYS A 326 25.31 -3.04 4.55
N LYS A 327 25.49 -3.59 5.75
CA LYS A 327 24.42 -4.29 6.49
C LYS A 327 23.69 -3.33 7.41
N ILE A 328 22.38 -3.61 7.61
CA ILE A 328 21.53 -2.85 8.52
C ILE A 328 21.95 -3.18 9.96
N PRO A 329 22.22 -2.19 10.82
CA PRO A 329 22.49 -2.44 12.24
C PRO A 329 21.20 -2.90 12.95
N GLU A 330 21.36 -3.74 13.96
CA GLU A 330 20.25 -4.07 14.87
C GLU A 330 19.95 -2.86 15.75
N ARG A 331 18.66 -2.49 15.82
CA ARG A 331 18.15 -1.37 16.62
C ARG A 331 17.17 -1.88 17.66
N SER A 332 17.28 -1.42 18.89
CA SER A 332 16.33 -1.75 19.95
C SER A 332 14.97 -1.07 19.68
N THR A 333 15.01 0.16 19.19
CA THR A 333 13.84 0.93 18.80
C THR A 333 13.87 1.24 17.30
N PRO A 334 12.87 0.83 16.51
CA PRO A 334 12.83 1.12 15.09
C PRO A 334 12.65 2.60 14.84
N LEU A 335 13.31 3.09 13.79
CA LEU A 335 13.22 4.47 13.35
C LEU A 335 11.91 4.68 12.56
N THR A 336 11.09 5.61 13.02
CA THR A 336 9.86 6.02 12.32
C THR A 336 10.04 7.38 11.63
N PRO A 337 9.32 7.64 10.52
CA PRO A 337 9.47 8.88 9.76
C PRO A 337 9.20 10.14 10.59
N PRO A 338 9.89 11.27 10.33
CA PRO A 338 9.56 12.54 10.98
C PRO A 338 8.09 12.90 10.72
N GLY A 339 7.40 13.38 11.76
CA GLY A 339 5.94 13.63 11.74
C GLY A 339 5.09 12.48 12.26
N SER A 340 5.64 11.28 12.49
CA SER A 340 4.88 10.16 13.06
C SER A 340 4.69 10.25 14.58
N LEU A 341 5.28 11.24 15.26
CA LEU A 341 5.20 11.56 16.68
C LEU A 341 5.79 10.48 17.59
N SER A 342 5.48 9.22 17.37
CA SER A 342 5.96 8.07 18.14
C SER A 342 5.82 6.78 17.36
N ALA A 343 6.57 5.76 17.77
CA ALA A 343 6.45 4.41 17.25
C ALA A 343 5.05 3.81 17.50
N CYS A 344 4.45 4.13 18.64
CA CYS A 344 3.09 3.72 19.00
C CYS A 344 2.04 4.37 18.09
N ASN A 345 2.10 5.69 17.87
CA ASN A 345 1.19 6.40 16.96
C ASN A 345 1.28 5.84 15.55
N MET A 346 2.52 5.56 15.09
CA MET A 346 2.73 4.94 13.78
C MET A 346 2.08 3.57 13.70
N ALA A 347 2.25 2.72 14.72
CA ALA A 347 1.66 1.38 14.76
C ALA A 347 0.12 1.41 14.71
N GLN A 348 -0.51 2.36 15.39
CA GLN A 348 -1.97 2.47 15.49
C GLN A 348 -2.62 3.05 14.23
N HIS A 349 -2.01 4.06 13.59
CA HIS A 349 -2.62 4.79 12.48
C HIS A 349 -2.14 4.33 11.10
N CYS A 350 -1.00 3.62 11.01
CA CYS A 350 -0.45 3.23 9.73
C CYS A 350 -1.21 2.05 9.11
N THR A 351 -1.77 2.26 7.93
CA THR A 351 -2.44 1.21 7.13
C THR A 351 -1.47 0.35 6.31
N ALA A 352 -0.16 0.59 6.38
CA ALA A 352 0.85 -0.07 5.56
C ALA A 352 0.54 -0.04 4.04
N CYS A 353 -0.01 1.07 3.56
CA CYS A 353 -0.30 1.26 2.13
C CYS A 353 0.96 1.49 1.28
N GLN A 354 2.08 1.83 1.92
CA GLN A 354 3.41 2.03 1.31
C GLN A 354 3.51 3.22 0.34
N LEU A 355 2.56 4.15 0.37
CA LEU A 355 2.62 5.34 -0.47
C LEU A 355 3.82 6.24 -0.11
N CYS A 356 4.14 6.37 1.18
CA CYS A 356 5.34 7.09 1.65
C CYS A 356 6.65 6.39 1.24
N VAL A 357 6.63 5.05 1.12
CA VAL A 357 7.78 4.26 0.66
C VAL A 357 8.06 4.53 -0.82
N SER A 358 7.00 4.58 -1.66
CA SER A 358 7.15 4.90 -3.09
C SER A 358 7.55 6.34 -3.33
N ALA A 359 7.06 7.29 -2.52
CA ALA A 359 7.32 8.71 -2.65
C ALA A 359 8.67 9.16 -2.04
N CYS A 360 9.43 8.27 -1.38
CA CYS A 360 10.71 8.62 -0.75
C CYS A 360 11.83 8.75 -1.78
N PRO A 361 12.33 9.96 -2.11
CA PRO A 361 13.34 10.14 -3.15
C PRO A 361 14.71 9.57 -2.76
N ASN A 362 15.00 9.51 -1.46
CA ASN A 362 16.27 9.03 -0.95
C ASN A 362 16.26 7.54 -0.59
N GLN A 363 15.18 6.81 -0.89
CA GLN A 363 15.02 5.37 -0.66
C GLN A 363 15.28 4.94 0.80
N VAL A 364 15.00 5.82 1.75
CA VAL A 364 15.24 5.60 3.18
C VAL A 364 14.12 4.77 3.83
N LEU A 365 12.90 4.82 3.28
CA LEU A 365 11.75 4.12 3.85
C LEU A 365 11.63 2.72 3.28
N ARG A 366 11.50 1.74 4.17
CA ARG A 366 11.30 0.32 3.86
C ARG A 366 10.11 -0.25 4.59
N PRO A 367 9.43 -1.25 4.03
CA PRO A 367 8.48 -2.04 4.79
C PRO A 367 9.19 -2.90 5.84
N SER A 368 8.76 -2.81 7.09
CA SER A 368 9.27 -3.62 8.19
C SER A 368 9.00 -5.11 7.98
N ALA A 369 9.95 -5.95 8.39
CA ALA A 369 9.83 -7.39 8.45
C ALA A 369 9.41 -7.91 9.84
N ASP A 370 9.37 -7.06 10.87
CA ASP A 370 8.91 -7.41 12.21
C ASP A 370 7.41 -7.77 12.19
N LEU A 371 7.05 -8.91 12.75
CA LEU A 371 5.68 -9.42 12.76
C LEU A 371 4.66 -8.47 13.39
N ARG A 372 5.06 -7.70 14.41
CA ARG A 372 4.19 -6.73 15.10
C ARG A 372 3.91 -5.49 14.24
N LYS A 373 4.89 -5.09 13.44
CA LYS A 373 4.86 -3.89 12.58
C LYS A 373 4.98 -4.25 11.10
N LEU A 374 4.61 -5.48 10.75
CA LEU A 374 4.78 -6.04 9.42
C LEU A 374 4.22 -5.13 8.32
N MET A 375 5.04 -4.86 7.32
CA MET A 375 4.74 -4.00 6.16
C MET A 375 4.61 -2.51 6.47
N GLN A 376 4.65 -2.07 7.73
CA GLN A 376 4.68 -0.64 8.07
C GLN A 376 6.03 -0.04 7.69
N PRO A 377 6.10 1.24 7.29
CA PRO A 377 7.35 1.86 6.90
C PRO A 377 8.25 2.12 8.11
N GLU A 378 9.49 1.72 8.01
CA GLU A 378 10.60 2.03 8.91
C GLU A 378 11.73 2.68 8.13
N MET A 379 12.62 3.41 8.82
CA MET A 379 13.75 4.06 8.19
C MET A 379 14.99 3.19 8.25
N SER A 380 15.72 3.11 7.12
CA SER A 380 16.98 2.42 6.98
C SER A 380 17.95 3.27 6.17
N TYR A 381 19.20 3.36 6.60
CA TYR A 381 20.18 4.27 6.02
C TYR A 381 21.29 3.58 5.20
N GLU A 382 21.08 2.37 4.76
CA GLU A 382 22.09 1.68 3.94
C GLU A 382 22.19 2.23 2.52
N ARG A 383 21.10 2.77 1.94
CA ARG A 383 21.07 3.31 0.58
C ARG A 383 21.03 4.83 0.49
N GLY A 384 20.64 5.48 1.54
CA GLY A 384 20.53 6.93 1.59
C GLY A 384 20.26 7.43 3.00
N TYR A 385 20.13 8.72 3.16
CA TYR A 385 19.78 9.36 4.43
C TYR A 385 18.64 10.35 4.27
N CYS A 386 17.97 10.67 5.36
CA CYS A 386 16.82 11.57 5.37
C CYS A 386 17.27 13.03 5.32
N ARG A 387 17.11 13.68 4.17
CA ARG A 387 17.50 15.09 3.99
C ARG A 387 16.61 16.01 4.84
N PRO A 388 17.17 17.02 5.53
CA PRO A 388 16.40 17.94 6.38
C PRO A 388 15.29 18.67 5.62
N GLU A 389 15.49 19.01 4.35
CA GLU A 389 14.54 19.79 3.53
C GLU A 389 13.38 18.94 2.98
N CYS A 390 13.45 17.61 3.07
CA CYS A 390 12.48 16.73 2.45
C CYS A 390 11.31 16.41 3.39
N THR A 391 10.08 16.76 3.02
CA THR A 391 8.83 16.51 3.76
C THR A 391 7.89 15.51 3.07
N LYS A 392 8.32 14.91 1.96
CA LYS A 392 7.48 14.10 1.05
C LYS A 392 6.65 13.01 1.75
N CYS A 393 7.24 12.24 2.68
CA CYS A 393 6.51 11.17 3.38
C CYS A 393 5.33 11.69 4.22
N SER A 394 5.44 12.91 4.79
CA SER A 394 4.37 13.54 5.57
C SER A 394 3.26 14.11 4.69
N GLU A 395 3.59 14.62 3.51
CA GLU A 395 2.65 15.19 2.55
C GLU A 395 1.71 14.13 1.97
N VAL A 396 2.25 12.93 1.69
CA VAL A 396 1.53 11.87 0.98
C VAL A 396 0.76 10.91 1.90
N CYS A 397 0.98 10.94 3.22
CA CYS A 397 0.33 10.02 4.14
C CYS A 397 -1.19 10.23 4.19
N PRO A 398 -2.03 9.27 3.73
CA PRO A 398 -3.47 9.47 3.70
C PRO A 398 -4.15 9.16 5.04
N ALA A 399 -3.49 8.38 5.91
CA ALA A 399 -4.05 7.91 7.18
C ALA A 399 -3.67 8.78 8.39
N GLY A 400 -2.87 9.86 8.18
CA GLY A 400 -2.41 10.72 9.27
C GLY A 400 -1.39 10.08 10.22
N ALA A 401 -0.91 8.86 9.92
CA ALA A 401 0.14 8.21 10.70
C ALA A 401 1.46 9.00 10.68
N ILE A 402 1.72 9.71 9.59
CA ILE A 402 2.77 10.72 9.46
C ILE A 402 2.05 12.05 9.26
N ARG A 403 2.09 12.93 10.23
CA ARG A 403 1.45 14.24 10.16
C ARG A 403 2.24 15.17 9.25
N PRO A 404 1.58 16.06 8.50
CA PRO A 404 2.27 17.07 7.72
C PRO A 404 3.14 17.94 8.63
N ILE A 405 4.41 18.10 8.25
CA ILE A 405 5.38 18.95 8.94
C ILE A 405 6.00 19.92 7.95
N THR A 406 6.35 21.10 8.42
CA THR A 406 7.12 22.08 7.62
C THR A 406 8.60 21.69 7.57
N LYS A 407 9.36 22.28 6.68
CA LYS A 407 10.82 22.09 6.63
C LYS A 407 11.50 22.59 7.91
N ALA A 408 10.99 23.68 8.49
CA ALA A 408 11.49 24.21 9.75
C ALA A 408 11.23 23.26 10.91
N ASP A 409 9.99 22.76 11.06
CA ASP A 409 9.65 21.80 12.10
C ASP A 409 10.50 20.52 11.98
N LYS A 410 10.74 20.05 10.76
CA LYS A 410 11.54 18.84 10.54
C LYS A 410 12.97 18.97 11.06
N SER A 411 13.56 20.15 10.95
CA SER A 411 14.92 20.42 11.42
C SER A 411 15.02 20.40 12.95
N SER A 412 13.91 20.55 13.65
CA SER A 412 13.83 20.49 15.12
C SER A 412 13.29 19.15 15.65
N VAL A 413 12.75 18.27 14.79
CA VAL A 413 12.23 16.96 15.21
C VAL A 413 13.35 15.93 15.31
N GLN A 414 13.61 15.48 16.53
CA GLN A 414 14.53 14.40 16.83
C GLN A 414 13.81 13.05 16.78
N ILE A 415 14.08 12.24 15.75
CA ILE A 415 13.49 10.89 15.59
C ILE A 415 14.35 9.79 16.23
N GLY A 416 15.59 10.09 16.53
CA GLY A 416 16.59 9.19 17.12
C GLY A 416 17.89 9.92 17.31
N HIS A 417 18.92 9.22 17.78
CA HIS A 417 20.25 9.77 18.01
C HIS A 417 21.34 8.85 17.46
N ALA A 418 22.45 9.42 17.09
CA ALA A 418 23.61 8.68 16.63
C ALA A 418 24.31 7.95 17.80
N VAL A 419 24.70 6.71 17.58
CA VAL A 419 25.47 5.86 18.51
C VAL A 419 26.79 5.47 17.84
N TRP A 420 27.89 5.67 18.53
CA TRP A 420 29.21 5.35 18.02
C TRP A 420 29.70 3.98 18.48
N VAL A 421 30.13 3.16 17.53
CA VAL A 421 30.69 1.81 17.72
C VAL A 421 32.21 1.89 17.53
N LYS A 422 32.94 2.05 18.61
CA LYS A 422 34.39 2.26 18.61
C LYS A 422 35.16 1.22 17.80
N LYS A 423 34.83 -0.07 17.96
CA LYS A 423 35.48 -1.21 17.32
C LYS A 423 35.41 -1.23 15.79
N ASN A 424 34.54 -0.47 15.18
CA ASN A 424 34.35 -0.40 13.73
C ASN A 424 34.91 0.93 13.16
N CYS A 425 35.46 1.80 14.01
CA CYS A 425 35.85 3.15 13.61
C CYS A 425 37.25 3.16 12.99
N ILE A 426 37.37 3.51 11.72
CA ILE A 426 38.60 3.50 10.92
C ILE A 426 39.80 4.19 11.62
N PRO A 427 39.65 5.39 12.22
CA PRO A 427 40.74 5.98 13.01
C PRO A 427 41.31 5.07 14.12
N LEU A 428 40.46 4.21 14.70
CA LEU A 428 40.88 3.29 15.76
C LEU A 428 41.29 1.91 15.26
N THR A 429 40.76 1.44 14.12
CA THR A 429 41.10 0.14 13.55
C THR A 429 42.32 0.21 12.64
N ASP A 430 42.41 1.22 11.80
CA ASP A 430 43.38 1.33 10.71
C ASP A 430 44.40 2.47 10.94
N GLY A 431 44.22 3.28 11.99
CA GLY A 431 45.05 4.42 12.29
C GLY A 431 44.99 5.59 11.29
N VAL A 432 44.00 5.56 10.39
CA VAL A 432 43.83 6.52 9.28
C VAL A 432 42.86 7.63 9.65
N GLN A 433 43.19 8.87 9.34
CA GLN A 433 42.29 10.01 9.56
C GLN A 433 40.97 9.83 8.79
N CYS A 434 39.86 9.98 9.49
CA CYS A 434 38.51 9.99 8.92
C CYS A 434 37.75 11.18 9.50
N GLY A 435 36.60 11.51 8.99
CA GLY A 435 35.82 12.65 9.49
C GLY A 435 34.47 12.72 8.76
N ASN A 436 34.14 11.68 8.00
CA ASN A 436 32.95 11.67 7.17
C ASN A 436 31.65 11.89 7.97
N CYS A 437 31.53 11.29 9.15
CA CYS A 437 30.36 11.45 9.99
C CYS A 437 30.12 12.91 10.44
N ALA A 438 31.19 13.62 10.83
CA ALA A 438 31.10 15.02 11.23
C ALA A 438 30.89 15.97 10.03
N ARG A 439 31.61 15.72 8.92
CA ARG A 439 31.54 16.54 7.70
C ARG A 439 30.13 16.58 7.12
N HIS A 440 29.40 15.50 7.21
CA HIS A 440 28.07 15.36 6.62
C HIS A 440 26.93 15.52 7.64
N CYS A 441 27.22 15.90 8.89
CA CYS A 441 26.20 16.11 9.89
C CYS A 441 25.52 17.48 9.68
N PRO A 442 24.23 17.52 9.27
CA PRO A 442 23.58 18.78 8.92
C PRO A 442 23.32 19.68 10.12
N THR A 443 23.33 19.14 11.34
CA THR A 443 23.10 19.90 12.58
C THR A 443 24.39 20.19 13.34
N GLY A 444 25.56 19.75 12.84
CA GLY A 444 26.82 19.87 13.55
C GLY A 444 26.88 19.13 14.88
N ALA A 445 26.04 18.10 15.05
CA ALA A 445 25.95 17.31 16.26
C ALA A 445 27.19 16.41 16.52
N ILE A 446 28.06 16.23 15.51
CA ILE A 446 29.24 15.39 15.60
C ILE A 446 30.48 16.28 15.46
N GLN A 447 31.34 16.23 16.48
CA GLN A 447 32.63 16.95 16.50
C GLN A 447 33.78 15.92 16.50
N MET A 448 34.86 16.26 15.82
CA MET A 448 36.05 15.41 15.79
C MET A 448 37.09 15.91 16.82
N VAL A 449 37.46 15.03 17.74
CA VAL A 449 38.48 15.29 18.78
C VAL A 449 39.63 14.31 18.64
N PRO A 450 40.86 14.66 19.05
CA PRO A 450 41.99 13.74 19.07
C PRO A 450 41.67 12.48 19.89
N SER A 451 42.09 11.31 19.42
CA SER A 451 41.89 10.04 20.15
C SER A 451 42.72 9.97 21.43
N ILE A 452 43.86 10.64 21.43
CA ILE A 452 44.76 10.81 22.59
C ILE A 452 44.73 12.31 22.91
N PRO A 453 44.24 12.72 24.12
CA PRO A 453 44.06 14.15 24.44
C PRO A 453 45.37 14.95 24.45
N GLU A 454 46.50 14.29 24.74
CA GLU A 454 47.83 14.90 24.84
C GLU A 454 48.50 15.05 23.47
N ASP A 455 48.09 14.24 22.48
CA ASP A 455 48.63 14.25 21.12
C ASP A 455 47.61 14.82 20.12
N LYS A 456 47.85 16.06 19.69
CA LYS A 456 47.00 16.76 18.72
C LYS A 456 47.02 16.13 17.31
N ASP A 457 48.08 15.38 16.99
CA ASP A 457 48.29 14.72 15.71
C ASP A 457 47.69 13.30 15.67
N SER A 458 47.20 12.81 16.82
CA SER A 458 46.53 11.53 16.90
C SER A 458 45.30 11.47 16.03
N PRO A 459 44.92 10.29 15.49
CA PRO A 459 43.72 10.14 14.68
C PRO A 459 42.50 10.64 15.40
N LYS A 460 41.69 11.48 14.73
CA LYS A 460 40.52 12.12 15.34
C LYS A 460 39.29 11.17 15.36
N ILE A 461 38.62 11.13 16.49
CA ILE A 461 37.44 10.32 16.76
C ILE A 461 36.18 11.20 16.91
N PRO A 462 34.97 10.67 16.60
CA PRO A 462 33.74 11.42 16.71
C PRO A 462 33.26 11.49 18.16
N VAL A 463 32.87 12.69 18.60
CA VAL A 463 32.08 12.93 19.81
C VAL A 463 30.72 13.46 19.40
N ILE A 464 29.67 12.84 19.93
CA ILE A 464 28.29 13.09 19.51
C ILE A 464 27.58 13.92 20.57
N ASN A 465 27.05 15.08 20.17
CA ASN A 465 26.08 15.81 20.95
C ASN A 465 24.68 15.29 20.63
N VAL A 466 24.13 14.47 21.54
CA VAL A 466 22.84 13.81 21.36
C VAL A 466 21.70 14.82 21.29
N GLU A 467 21.79 15.94 22.00
CA GLU A 467 20.75 16.97 22.02
C GLU A 467 20.58 17.71 20.68
N ARG A 468 21.66 17.79 19.89
CA ARG A 468 21.63 18.39 18.55
C ARG A 468 21.32 17.41 17.43
N CYS A 469 21.34 16.11 17.73
CA CYS A 469 21.21 15.07 16.71
C CYS A 469 19.72 14.86 16.36
N ILE A 470 19.33 15.12 15.13
CA ILE A 470 17.95 14.87 14.63
C ILE A 470 17.69 13.44 14.18
N GLY A 471 18.73 12.57 14.15
CA GLY A 471 18.57 11.18 13.72
C GLY A 471 18.43 10.98 12.19
N CYS A 472 18.94 11.89 11.38
CA CYS A 472 18.76 11.87 9.92
C CYS A 472 19.50 10.73 9.18
N GLY A 473 20.49 10.09 9.82
CA GLY A 473 21.24 8.95 9.28
C GLY A 473 22.35 9.28 8.28
N ALA A 474 22.70 10.54 8.06
CA ALA A 474 23.80 10.92 7.16
C ALA A 474 25.13 10.32 7.61
N CYS A 475 25.41 10.36 8.92
CA CYS A 475 26.61 9.76 9.51
C CYS A 475 26.67 8.24 9.34
N GLU A 476 25.53 7.54 9.44
CA GLU A 476 25.43 6.10 9.23
C GLU A 476 25.60 5.74 7.74
N ASN A 477 24.88 6.45 6.85
CA ASN A 477 24.91 6.17 5.42
C ASN A 477 26.30 6.42 4.81
N LEU A 478 26.96 7.53 5.17
CA LEU A 478 28.21 7.95 4.58
C LEU A 478 29.45 7.42 5.33
N CYS A 479 29.27 6.64 6.39
CA CYS A 479 30.37 5.94 7.05
C CYS A 479 31.01 4.93 6.09
N PRO A 480 32.35 4.97 5.88
CA PRO A 480 33.02 4.03 4.99
C PRO A 480 33.22 2.63 5.57
N ALA A 481 33.10 2.46 6.88
CA ALA A 481 33.26 1.14 7.52
C ALA A 481 32.25 0.10 6.99
N ARG A 482 32.72 -1.12 6.78
CA ARG A 482 31.98 -2.26 6.24
C ARG A 482 32.26 -3.52 7.08
N PRO A 483 31.34 -4.50 7.18
CA PRO A 483 29.96 -4.47 6.66
C PRO A 483 29.02 -3.59 7.50
N PHE A 484 29.35 -3.29 8.75
CA PHE A 484 28.58 -2.41 9.64
C PHE A 484 29.23 -1.04 9.76
N SER A 485 28.43 0.00 9.75
CA SER A 485 28.89 1.37 10.00
C SER A 485 29.48 1.49 11.42
N ALA A 486 30.51 2.31 11.58
CA ALA A 486 31.06 2.66 12.89
C ALA A 486 30.15 3.61 13.69
N ILE A 487 29.13 4.16 13.05
CA ILE A 487 28.14 5.01 13.66
C ILE A 487 26.78 4.65 13.08
N TYR A 488 25.77 4.48 13.94
CA TYR A 488 24.42 4.18 13.52
C TYR A 488 23.42 5.04 14.31
N VAL A 489 22.18 5.11 13.84
CA VAL A 489 21.13 5.86 14.52
C VAL A 489 20.21 4.91 15.25
N GLU A 490 20.04 5.12 16.56
CA GLU A 490 19.05 4.45 17.40
C GLU A 490 17.77 5.27 17.45
N GLY A 491 16.61 4.63 17.34
CA GLY A 491 15.31 5.31 17.32
C GLY A 491 14.86 5.77 18.70
N HIS A 492 13.99 6.76 18.73
CA HIS A 492 13.24 7.15 19.93
C HIS A 492 11.81 6.61 19.86
N GLU A 493 11.29 6.08 20.98
CA GLU A 493 9.87 5.68 21.05
C GLU A 493 8.94 6.87 20.83
N ARG A 494 9.29 8.03 21.38
CA ARG A 494 8.62 9.31 21.11
C ARG A 494 9.62 10.28 20.50
N HIS A 495 9.20 10.92 19.43
CA HIS A 495 9.98 12.00 18.84
C HIS A 495 10.05 13.19 19.80
N ARG A 496 11.20 13.84 19.84
CA ARG A 496 11.46 15.02 20.66
C ARG A 496 11.53 16.25 19.74
N ILE A 497 11.25 17.40 20.29
CA ILE A 497 11.50 18.69 19.65
C ILE A 497 12.72 19.29 20.36
N ILE A 498 13.73 19.65 19.59
CA ILE A 498 15.00 20.23 20.04
C ILE A 498 15.14 21.67 19.59
#